data_69091b728303af3203b780a767aaa49a
#
_entry.id   69091b728303af3203b780a767aaa49a
#
_cell.length_a   1.000
_cell.length_b   1.000
_cell.length_c   1.000
_cell.angle_alpha   90.00
_cell.angle_beta   90.00
_cell.angle_gamma   90.00
#
_symmetry.space_group_name_H-M   'P 1'
#
loop_
_entity.id
_entity.type
_entity.pdbx_description
1 polymer ?
#
loop_
_entity_poly.entity_id
_entity_poly.type
_entity_poly.pdbx_seq_one_letter_code
_entity_poly.pdbx_strand_id
1 'polypeptide(L)'
;MKYLKLILVFFLIFSCSTKEDPINYVYSEKIDLALNKLIINKKKWIESNITSYSMNIQFSCFCLAYDPYFVVIEENSLSSVSGNEEWGYEGRPMTINDLFDVIEGKIIEDPFFYEITYNTEYGYPEYSYFDMVEMIADEEIGYILTNFKRL
;
A
#
# COMPACT_ATOMS: atom_id res chain seq x y z
N MET A 1 -43.79 4.34 64.83
CA MET A 1 -42.74 3.48 64.28
C MET A 1 -43.08 3.17 62.83
N LYS A 2 -42.47 3.85 61.88
CA LYS A 2 -42.72 3.66 60.43
C LYS A 2 -41.51 2.93 59.84
N TYR A 3 -41.76 1.73 59.36
CA TYR A 3 -40.76 0.93 58.63
C TYR A 3 -40.63 1.45 57.22
N LEU A 4 -39.50 2.06 56.89
CA LEU A 4 -39.10 2.45 55.52
C LEU A 4 -38.54 1.22 54.82
N LYS A 5 -39.27 0.66 53.87
CA LYS A 5 -38.78 -0.44 53.01
C LYS A 5 -37.90 0.14 51.94
N LEU A 6 -36.57 -0.14 52.01
CA LEU A 6 -35.60 0.17 51.00
C LEU A 6 -35.72 -0.84 49.85
N ILE A 7 -36.25 -0.40 48.71
CA ILE A 7 -36.33 -1.23 47.48
C ILE A 7 -35.00 -1.04 46.76
N LEU A 8 -34.17 -2.07 46.79
CA LEU A 8 -32.92 -2.13 46.04
C LEU A 8 -33.25 -2.54 44.59
N VAL A 9 -33.26 -1.58 43.69
CA VAL A 9 -33.42 -1.84 42.25
C VAL A 9 -32.05 -2.26 41.69
N PHE A 10 -31.96 -3.57 41.34
CA PHE A 10 -30.80 -4.17 40.71
C PHE A 10 -30.89 -3.88 39.19
N PHE A 11 -30.15 -2.88 38.72
CA PHE A 11 -29.95 -2.66 37.28
C PHE A 11 -29.01 -3.72 36.73
N LEU A 12 -29.53 -4.74 36.09
CA LEU A 12 -28.77 -5.66 35.26
C LEU A 12 -28.41 -4.94 33.94
N ILE A 13 -27.20 -4.37 33.88
CA ILE A 13 -26.62 -3.92 32.64
C ILE A 13 -26.23 -5.17 31.84
N PHE A 14 -27.10 -5.57 30.92
CA PHE A 14 -26.71 -6.49 29.84
C PHE A 14 -25.76 -5.77 28.93
N SER A 15 -24.44 -5.93 29.19
CA SER A 15 -23.40 -5.59 28.23
C SER A 15 -23.48 -6.61 27.09
N CYS A 16 -24.14 -6.24 26.01
CA CYS A 16 -24.09 -6.99 24.77
C CYS A 16 -22.70 -6.77 24.15
N SER A 17 -21.75 -7.63 24.51
CA SER A 17 -20.47 -7.72 23.82
C SER A 17 -20.73 -8.44 22.51
N THR A 18 -21.01 -7.71 21.44
CA THR A 18 -20.88 -8.22 20.08
C THR A 18 -19.40 -8.49 19.84
N LYS A 19 -18.99 -9.75 19.98
CA LYS A 19 -17.74 -10.19 19.36
C LYS A 19 -17.97 -10.06 17.86
N GLU A 20 -17.40 -9.02 17.26
CA GLU A 20 -17.23 -9.03 15.82
C GLU A 20 -16.26 -10.18 15.53
N ASP A 21 -16.77 -11.25 14.91
CA ASP A 21 -15.94 -12.30 14.37
C ASP A 21 -14.98 -11.62 13.35
N PRO A 22 -13.68 -11.92 13.40
CA PRO A 22 -12.75 -11.37 12.43
C PRO A 22 -13.26 -11.75 11.04
N ILE A 23 -13.54 -10.75 10.21
CA ILE A 23 -13.96 -10.95 8.82
C ILE A 23 -12.80 -11.71 8.15
N ASN A 24 -12.99 -12.98 7.94
CA ASN A 24 -12.02 -13.83 7.25
C ASN A 24 -12.19 -13.59 5.75
N TYR A 25 -11.46 -12.63 5.19
CA TYR A 25 -11.43 -12.40 3.76
C TYR A 25 -10.80 -13.61 3.07
N VAL A 26 -11.58 -14.35 2.32
CA VAL A 26 -11.09 -15.41 1.45
C VAL A 26 -10.78 -14.77 0.11
N TYR A 27 -9.51 -14.50 -0.14
CA TYR A 27 -9.07 -14.00 -1.43
C TYR A 27 -9.05 -15.10 -2.50
N SER A 28 -9.09 -14.72 -3.76
CA SER A 28 -8.85 -15.66 -4.86
C SER A 28 -7.40 -16.18 -4.79
N GLU A 29 -7.14 -17.38 -5.35
CA GLU A 29 -5.78 -17.94 -5.42
C GLU A 29 -4.80 -16.97 -6.09
N LYS A 30 -5.25 -16.23 -7.09
CA LYS A 30 -4.47 -15.21 -7.80
C LYS A 30 -3.99 -14.12 -6.83
N ILE A 31 -4.88 -13.60 -5.99
CA ILE A 31 -4.58 -12.56 -5.00
C ILE A 31 -3.65 -13.10 -3.93
N ASP A 32 -3.91 -14.29 -3.40
CA ASP A 32 -3.06 -14.92 -2.38
C ASP A 32 -1.62 -15.10 -2.89
N LEU A 33 -1.45 -15.53 -4.14
CA LEU A 33 -0.13 -15.65 -4.76
C LEU A 33 0.58 -14.30 -4.91
N ALA A 34 -0.15 -13.25 -5.32
CA ALA A 34 0.40 -11.90 -5.46
C ALA A 34 0.82 -11.33 -4.12
N LEU A 35 -0.04 -11.43 -3.10
CA LEU A 35 0.25 -10.96 -1.73
C LEU A 35 1.44 -11.72 -1.12
N ASN A 36 1.51 -13.03 -1.29
CA ASN A 36 2.66 -13.81 -0.81
C ASN A 36 3.97 -13.34 -1.47
N LYS A 37 3.96 -13.10 -2.78
CA LYS A 37 5.13 -12.58 -3.49
C LYS A 37 5.53 -11.19 -2.99
N LEU A 38 4.55 -10.32 -2.77
CA LEU A 38 4.76 -8.98 -2.20
C LEU A 38 5.38 -9.07 -0.81
N ILE A 39 4.82 -9.88 0.09
CA ILE A 39 5.30 -10.05 1.47
C ILE A 39 6.75 -10.54 1.49
N ILE A 40 7.10 -11.53 0.66
CA ILE A 40 8.48 -12.04 0.56
C ILE A 40 9.45 -10.93 0.14
N ASN A 41 9.09 -10.12 -0.85
CA ASN A 41 9.94 -9.06 -1.37
C ASN A 41 9.99 -7.84 -0.41
N LYS A 42 8.87 -7.47 0.21
CA LYS A 42 8.83 -6.44 1.27
C LYS A 42 9.71 -6.82 2.47
N LYS A 43 9.68 -8.09 2.88
CA LYS A 43 10.58 -8.62 3.91
C LYS A 43 12.05 -8.48 3.50
N LYS A 44 12.40 -8.85 2.27
CA LYS A 44 13.76 -8.73 1.73
C LYS A 44 14.23 -7.27 1.72
N TRP A 45 13.35 -6.34 1.34
CA TRP A 45 13.62 -4.91 1.39
C TRP A 45 13.91 -4.44 2.82
N ILE A 46 13.07 -4.80 3.78
CA ILE A 46 13.25 -4.45 5.20
C ILE A 46 14.56 -5.01 5.75
N GLU A 47 14.89 -6.27 5.44
CA GLU A 47 16.12 -6.94 5.88
C GLU A 47 17.39 -6.35 5.27
N SER A 48 17.28 -5.62 4.15
CA SER A 48 18.42 -4.89 3.55
C SER A 48 18.94 -3.76 4.43
N ASN A 49 18.13 -3.28 5.38
CA ASN A 49 18.42 -2.15 6.28
C ASN A 49 18.84 -0.86 5.54
N ILE A 50 18.33 -0.67 4.30
CA ILE A 50 18.58 0.53 3.53
C ILE A 50 17.58 1.59 3.95
N THR A 51 18.03 2.63 4.64
CA THR A 51 17.21 3.72 5.14
C THR A 51 17.39 5.01 4.37
N SER A 52 18.52 5.13 3.62
CA SER A 52 18.82 6.31 2.82
C SER A 52 19.21 5.90 1.40
N TYR A 53 18.51 6.47 0.42
CA TYR A 53 18.68 6.15 -0.99
C TYR A 53 18.13 7.25 -1.90
N SER A 54 18.46 7.19 -3.16
CA SER A 54 17.83 8.00 -4.21
C SER A 54 17.33 7.11 -5.34
N MET A 55 16.31 7.57 -6.06
CA MET A 55 15.77 6.88 -7.22
C MET A 55 14.94 7.81 -8.09
N ASN A 56 14.67 7.38 -9.32
CA ASN A 56 13.64 7.96 -10.16
C ASN A 56 12.35 7.13 -10.03
N ILE A 57 11.21 7.80 -9.92
CA ILE A 57 9.88 7.19 -9.99
C ILE A 57 9.14 7.81 -11.18
N GLN A 58 8.61 6.97 -12.04
CA GLN A 58 7.68 7.36 -13.07
C GLN A 58 6.32 6.75 -12.78
N PHE A 59 5.30 7.61 -12.70
CA PHE A 59 3.90 7.21 -12.69
C PHE A 59 3.41 7.05 -14.12
N SER A 60 2.69 5.98 -14.40
CA SER A 60 2.10 5.67 -15.70
C SER A 60 0.59 5.55 -15.53
N CYS A 61 -0.18 6.28 -16.34
CA CYS A 61 -1.63 6.24 -16.39
C CYS A 61 -2.07 6.62 -17.81
N PHE A 62 -3.34 6.42 -18.13
CA PHE A 62 -3.93 7.03 -19.33
C PHE A 62 -4.17 8.52 -19.10
N CYS A 63 -3.09 9.25 -18.83
CA CYS A 63 -3.06 10.67 -18.54
C CYS A 63 -1.94 11.32 -19.34
N LEU A 64 -1.77 12.63 -19.19
CA LEU A 64 -0.61 13.29 -19.76
C LEU A 64 0.67 12.62 -19.23
N ALA A 65 1.57 12.24 -20.16
CA ALA A 65 2.84 11.64 -19.77
C ALA A 65 3.63 12.62 -18.89
N TYR A 66 3.93 12.19 -17.69
CA TYR A 66 4.79 12.93 -16.77
C TYR A 66 6.22 12.41 -16.89
N ASP A 67 7.17 13.33 -16.88
CA ASP A 67 8.57 12.95 -16.75
C ASP A 67 8.81 12.31 -15.38
N PRO A 68 9.73 11.32 -15.29
CA PRO A 68 10.10 10.74 -14.01
C PRO A 68 10.59 11.83 -13.05
N TYR A 69 10.18 11.78 -11.82
CA TYR A 69 10.74 12.61 -10.78
C TYR A 69 11.82 11.88 -10.00
N PHE A 70 12.83 12.64 -9.58
CA PHE A 70 13.92 12.15 -8.77
C PHE A 70 13.61 12.41 -7.29
N VAL A 71 13.75 11.39 -6.45
CA VAL A 71 13.57 11.50 -5.00
C VAL A 71 14.83 11.12 -4.26
N VAL A 72 15.06 11.81 -3.14
CA VAL A 72 16.04 11.46 -2.13
C VAL A 72 15.31 11.12 -0.84
N ILE A 73 15.62 9.95 -0.33
CA ILE A 73 15.08 9.44 0.93
C ILE A 73 16.21 9.41 1.94
N GLU A 74 16.02 9.99 3.12
CA GLU A 74 16.95 9.97 4.24
C GLU A 74 16.19 9.46 5.48
N GLU A 75 16.78 8.49 6.16
CA GLU A 75 16.20 7.88 7.37
C GLU A 75 14.73 7.46 7.17
N ASN A 76 14.43 6.79 6.03
CA ASN A 76 13.10 6.35 5.60
C ASN A 76 12.09 7.48 5.34
N SER A 77 12.51 8.71 5.24
CA SER A 77 11.66 9.87 5.00
C SER A 77 12.04 10.58 3.70
N LEU A 78 11.05 11.10 3.00
CA LEU A 78 11.27 11.89 1.79
C LEU A 78 11.99 13.20 2.15
N SER A 79 13.24 13.34 1.72
CA SER A 79 14.11 14.50 2.01
C SER A 79 14.03 15.54 0.90
N SER A 80 14.09 15.12 -0.36
CA SER A 80 13.96 16.04 -1.50
C SER A 80 13.30 15.38 -2.70
N VAL A 81 12.67 16.22 -3.52
CA VAL A 81 12.04 15.84 -4.79
C VAL A 81 12.45 16.84 -5.85
N SER A 82 12.79 16.36 -7.04
CA SER A 82 12.97 17.19 -8.22
C SER A 82 12.30 16.57 -9.43
N GLY A 83 11.74 17.39 -10.31
CA GLY A 83 10.99 16.98 -11.48
C GLY A 83 9.67 17.74 -11.61
N ASN A 84 8.73 17.22 -12.38
CA ASN A 84 7.46 17.88 -12.63
C ASN A 84 6.59 17.93 -11.36
N GLU A 85 6.07 19.11 -10.99
CA GLU A 85 5.29 19.33 -9.75
C GLU A 85 3.79 19.04 -9.91
N GLU A 86 3.31 18.76 -11.11
CA GLU A 86 1.88 18.51 -11.38
C GLU A 86 1.53 17.01 -11.18
N TRP A 87 1.54 16.56 -9.93
CA TRP A 87 1.21 15.18 -9.60
C TRP A 87 -0.22 15.05 -9.11
N GLY A 88 -0.98 14.17 -9.75
CA GLY A 88 -2.22 13.68 -9.14
C GLY A 88 -1.91 12.91 -7.85
N TYR A 89 -2.95 12.62 -7.07
CA TYR A 89 -2.80 11.91 -5.79
C TYR A 89 -2.02 10.58 -5.91
N GLU A 90 -2.26 9.82 -6.97
CA GLU A 90 -1.62 8.51 -7.22
C GLU A 90 -0.18 8.63 -7.71
N GLY A 91 0.14 9.71 -8.45
CA GLY A 91 1.49 9.97 -8.97
C GLY A 91 2.42 10.72 -8.00
N ARG A 92 2.02 10.94 -6.75
CA ARG A 92 2.83 11.68 -5.78
C ARG A 92 4.19 11.03 -5.51
N PRO A 93 5.22 11.81 -5.17
CA PRO A 93 6.49 11.25 -4.69
C PRO A 93 6.28 10.40 -3.45
N MET A 94 6.97 9.29 -3.40
CA MET A 94 6.81 8.33 -2.32
C MET A 94 8.11 7.58 -2.01
N THR A 95 8.17 6.99 -0.85
CA THR A 95 9.23 6.04 -0.48
C THR A 95 8.94 4.66 -1.07
N ILE A 96 9.93 3.76 -1.05
CA ILE A 96 9.71 2.35 -1.42
C ILE A 96 8.71 1.68 -0.49
N ASN A 97 8.67 2.06 0.80
CA ASN A 97 7.67 1.52 1.74
C ASN A 97 6.25 1.95 1.35
N ASP A 98 6.05 3.24 1.01
CA ASP A 98 4.75 3.73 0.54
C ASP A 98 4.31 3.02 -0.74
N LEU A 99 5.26 2.75 -1.66
CA LEU A 99 4.96 2.03 -2.90
C LEU A 99 4.53 0.59 -2.63
N PHE A 100 5.13 -0.10 -1.66
CA PHE A 100 4.65 -1.42 -1.25
C PHE A 100 3.21 -1.37 -0.75
N ASP A 101 2.86 -0.35 0.05
CA ASP A 101 1.50 -0.20 0.57
C ASP A 101 0.50 0.13 -0.54
N VAL A 102 0.88 0.94 -1.53
CA VAL A 102 0.06 1.20 -2.73
C VAL A 102 -0.18 -0.09 -3.53
N ILE A 103 0.88 -0.85 -3.79
CA ILE A 103 0.81 -2.12 -4.53
C ILE A 103 -0.08 -3.14 -3.80
N GLU A 104 0.07 -3.25 -2.47
CA GLU A 104 -0.76 -4.12 -1.64
C GLU A 104 -2.24 -3.76 -1.76
N GLY A 105 -2.57 -2.48 -1.66
CA GLY A 105 -3.93 -1.97 -1.86
C GLY A 105 -4.49 -2.36 -3.22
N LYS A 106 -3.74 -2.15 -4.30
CA LYS A 106 -4.18 -2.50 -5.65
C LYS A 106 -4.36 -4.01 -5.87
N ILE A 107 -3.53 -4.85 -5.27
CA ILE A 107 -3.71 -6.31 -5.32
C ILE A 107 -5.03 -6.72 -4.62
N ILE A 108 -5.35 -6.12 -3.47
CA ILE A 108 -6.55 -6.43 -2.69
C ILE A 108 -7.83 -6.00 -3.41
N GLU A 109 -7.79 -4.96 -4.24
CA GLU A 109 -8.89 -4.52 -5.10
C GLU A 109 -9.24 -5.53 -6.21
N ASP A 110 -8.49 -6.64 -6.36
CA ASP A 110 -8.68 -7.71 -7.35
C ASP A 110 -8.66 -7.23 -8.80
N PRO A 111 -7.56 -6.64 -9.27
CA PRO A 111 -7.45 -6.13 -10.63
C PRO A 111 -7.69 -7.23 -11.68
N PHE A 112 -8.30 -6.87 -12.81
CA PHE A 112 -8.46 -7.78 -13.95
C PHE A 112 -7.12 -8.33 -14.41
N PHE A 113 -6.12 -7.46 -14.59
CA PHE A 113 -4.75 -7.82 -14.91
C PHE A 113 -3.76 -7.02 -14.08
N TYR A 114 -2.64 -7.63 -13.73
CA TYR A 114 -1.50 -6.94 -13.12
C TYR A 114 -0.18 -7.58 -13.52
N GLU A 115 0.86 -6.77 -13.49
CA GLU A 115 2.24 -7.22 -13.62
C GLU A 115 3.11 -6.51 -12.57
N ILE A 116 3.91 -7.26 -11.80
CA ILE A 116 4.79 -6.69 -10.79
C ILE A 116 6.13 -7.40 -10.86
N THR A 117 7.20 -6.62 -11.03
CA THR A 117 8.57 -7.10 -10.94
C THR A 117 9.29 -6.49 -9.73
N TYR A 118 10.17 -7.27 -9.14
CA TYR A 118 10.92 -6.88 -7.95
C TYR A 118 12.42 -7.02 -8.20
N ASN A 119 13.18 -6.10 -7.63
CA ASN A 119 14.63 -6.16 -7.63
C ASN A 119 15.12 -7.47 -7.01
N THR A 120 16.01 -8.15 -7.70
CA THR A 120 16.50 -9.46 -7.27
C THR A 120 17.45 -9.40 -6.07
N GLU A 121 18.10 -8.27 -5.82
CA GLU A 121 19.04 -8.09 -4.72
C GLU A 121 18.36 -7.56 -3.44
N TYR A 122 17.52 -6.54 -3.55
CA TYR A 122 16.93 -5.85 -2.39
C TYR A 122 15.42 -6.06 -2.24
N GLY A 123 14.75 -6.58 -3.25
CA GLY A 123 13.31 -6.89 -3.19
C GLY A 123 12.36 -5.72 -3.45
N TYR A 124 12.84 -4.49 -3.63
CA TYR A 124 11.94 -3.37 -3.92
C TYR A 124 11.23 -3.53 -5.28
N PRO A 125 10.00 -2.99 -5.46
CA PRO A 125 9.31 -3.01 -6.74
C PRO A 125 10.08 -2.18 -7.78
N GLU A 126 10.45 -2.77 -8.92
CA GLU A 126 11.03 -2.07 -10.06
C GLU A 126 9.97 -1.62 -11.05
N TYR A 127 8.93 -2.42 -11.18
CA TYR A 127 7.80 -2.16 -12.07
C TYR A 127 6.52 -2.68 -11.43
N SER A 128 5.44 -1.93 -11.57
CA SER A 128 4.10 -2.41 -11.30
C SER A 128 3.12 -1.79 -12.28
N TYR A 129 2.16 -2.59 -12.72
CA TYR A 129 1.08 -2.19 -13.62
C TYR A 129 -0.20 -2.87 -13.17
N PHE A 130 -1.30 -2.15 -13.20
CA PHE A 130 -2.62 -2.62 -12.83
C PHE A 130 -3.64 -2.12 -13.84
N ASP A 131 -4.45 -3.03 -14.33
CA ASP A 131 -5.66 -2.84 -15.09
C ASP A 131 -6.81 -3.38 -14.22
N MET A 132 -7.66 -2.50 -13.74
CA MET A 132 -8.65 -2.85 -12.72
C MET A 132 -9.88 -3.52 -13.32
N VAL A 133 -10.31 -3.10 -14.53
CA VAL A 133 -11.57 -3.55 -15.14
C VAL A 133 -11.44 -3.74 -16.65
N GLU A 134 -11.52 -4.97 -17.14
CA GLU A 134 -11.36 -5.37 -18.56
C GLU A 134 -12.07 -4.48 -19.61
N MET A 135 -13.20 -3.89 -19.24
CA MET A 135 -14.05 -3.16 -20.19
C MET A 135 -13.94 -1.63 -20.08
N ILE A 136 -13.09 -1.14 -19.20
CA ILE A 136 -12.89 0.30 -18.98
C ILE A 136 -11.48 0.64 -19.46
N ALA A 137 -11.37 1.50 -20.46
CA ALA A 137 -10.11 2.13 -20.83
C ALA A 137 -9.89 3.35 -19.92
N ASP A 138 -8.66 3.73 -19.68
CA ASP A 138 -8.24 4.96 -18.99
C ASP A 138 -8.15 4.86 -17.46
N GLU A 139 -8.17 3.63 -16.91
CA GLU A 139 -8.05 3.41 -15.46
C GLU A 139 -6.76 2.67 -15.07
N GLU A 140 -5.96 2.32 -16.07
CA GLU A 140 -4.69 1.64 -15.84
C GLU A 140 -3.72 2.56 -15.12
N ILE A 141 -3.05 2.01 -14.13
CA ILE A 141 -1.99 2.69 -13.41
C ILE A 141 -0.74 1.83 -13.27
N GLY A 142 0.39 2.49 -13.23
CA GLY A 142 1.67 1.81 -13.06
C GLY A 142 2.73 2.69 -12.42
N TYR A 143 3.78 2.05 -11.92
CA TYR A 143 4.95 2.69 -11.34
C TYR A 143 6.21 2.03 -11.87
N ILE A 144 7.19 2.84 -12.28
CA ILE A 144 8.47 2.38 -12.76
C ILE A 144 9.56 3.05 -11.93
N LEU A 145 10.39 2.25 -11.25
CA LEU A 145 11.53 2.72 -10.48
C LEU A 145 12.81 2.47 -11.25
N THR A 146 13.62 3.50 -11.38
CA THR A 146 14.92 3.42 -12.05
C THR A 146 15.98 4.18 -11.26
N ASN A 147 17.26 3.97 -11.61
CA ASN A 147 18.40 4.71 -11.04
C ASN A 147 18.49 4.63 -9.50
N PHE A 148 18.05 3.50 -8.92
CA PHE A 148 18.19 3.28 -7.49
C PHE A 148 19.66 3.33 -7.07
N LYS A 149 19.93 4.11 -6.00
CA LYS A 149 21.28 4.26 -5.43
C LYS A 149 21.19 4.41 -3.92
N ARG A 150 21.90 3.56 -3.19
CA ARG A 150 22.10 3.72 -1.73
C ARG A 150 22.95 4.96 -1.45
N LEU A 151 22.62 5.68 -0.39
CA LEU A 151 23.35 6.85 0.12
C LEU A 151 24.10 6.51 1.40
#